data_652f5432ccd2b803087d1563b95d3657
#
_entry.id   652f5432ccd2b803087d1563b95d3657
#
_cell.length_a   1.000
_cell.length_b   1.000
_cell.length_c   1.000
_cell.angle_alpha   90.00
_cell.angle_beta   90.00
_cell.angle_gamma   90.00
#
_symmetry.space_group_name_H-M   'P 1'
#
loop_
_entity.id
_entity.type
_entity.pdbx_description
1 polymer ?
#
loop_
_entity_poly.entity_id
_entity_poly.type
_entity_poly.pdbx_seq_one_letter_code
_entity_poly.pdbx_strand_id
1 'polypeptide(L)'
;MNIICGTLSKFDVFLHVTETFQRMGHSVKFFPTESYREVCSYPEKKLDKLGFHQRRDRYLCAWLENLYKTAEVFHPDVVLFINGPRDILSAEDMIHIKKTIGVPIICWFVDSVIGRRGEEAFYPYYDCIYVFEKQDIVYLNEHYNIHAEYCPVGYNAAYASVETQRNKDMDIVFMGAPFKNRLHILEEVADHAIRNQWHMGIYGPFYEERYFWKKHLFHRKYPNITRFLTNGIILPEDAAKFYASSKICVNIHLPEHKSVNPRTFEIMATGSFQLVDERMDYAGLMPGEDMVIFRTTEELLDKIAYYLSHEDEREKIAAHGRASVLGRYSMEESLNMLICGISAE
;
A
#
# COMPACT_ATOMS: atom_id res chain seq x y z
N MET A 1 8.99 15.38 17.67
CA MET A 1 10.17 14.57 17.34
C MET A 1 10.73 14.99 15.98
N ASN A 2 12.01 14.83 15.78
CA ASN A 2 12.70 14.98 14.49
C ASN A 2 12.87 13.59 13.87
N ILE A 3 12.26 13.33 12.74
CA ILE A 3 12.19 12.00 12.12
C ILE A 3 12.90 12.02 10.76
N ILE A 4 13.86 11.12 10.56
CA ILE A 4 14.36 10.81 9.22
C ILE A 4 13.53 9.65 8.68
N CYS A 5 12.81 9.86 7.55
CA CYS A 5 11.96 8.86 6.94
C CYS A 5 12.55 8.38 5.62
N GLY A 6 13.07 7.16 5.61
CA GLY A 6 13.59 6.47 4.43
C GLY A 6 12.53 5.60 3.76
N THR A 7 12.07 6.00 2.57
CA THR A 7 11.10 5.23 1.80
C THR A 7 11.21 5.51 0.30
N LEU A 8 10.60 4.67 -0.52
CA LEU A 8 10.43 4.96 -1.94
C LEU A 8 9.48 6.15 -2.11
N SER A 9 9.83 7.09 -3.00
CA SER A 9 9.03 8.31 -3.24
C SER A 9 7.56 8.00 -3.57
N LYS A 10 7.31 6.92 -4.32
CA LYS A 10 5.94 6.46 -4.61
C LYS A 10 5.14 6.10 -3.37
N PHE A 11 5.76 5.47 -2.36
CA PHE A 11 5.06 5.12 -1.12
C PHE A 11 4.70 6.36 -0.31
N ASP A 12 5.59 7.35 -0.24
CA ASP A 12 5.27 8.60 0.46
C ASP A 12 4.08 9.33 -0.18
N VAL A 13 4.02 9.36 -1.53
CA VAL A 13 2.88 9.95 -2.28
C VAL A 13 1.57 9.21 -2.01
N PHE A 14 1.58 7.86 -1.91
CA PHE A 14 0.34 7.10 -1.68
C PHE A 14 -0.06 7.03 -0.21
N LEU A 15 0.91 6.88 0.69
CA LEU A 15 0.65 6.72 2.11
C LEU A 15 0.58 8.06 2.85
N HIS A 16 1.10 9.13 2.26
CA HIS A 16 1.18 10.48 2.87
C HIS A 16 1.90 10.47 4.22
N VAL A 17 2.93 9.62 4.37
CA VAL A 17 3.63 9.43 5.65
C VAL A 17 4.28 10.71 6.14
N THR A 18 5.05 11.37 5.27
CA THR A 18 5.76 12.61 5.60
C THR A 18 4.78 13.72 5.98
N GLU A 19 3.74 13.91 5.19
CA GLU A 19 2.70 14.91 5.43
C GLU A 19 1.94 14.63 6.74
N THR A 20 1.61 13.36 7.00
CA THR A 20 0.89 12.96 8.21
C THR A 20 1.71 13.23 9.46
N PHE A 21 2.99 12.87 9.48
CA PHE A 21 3.88 13.21 10.60
C PHE A 21 3.97 14.74 10.83
N GLN A 22 4.04 15.53 9.75
CA GLN A 22 4.07 16.99 9.87
C GLN A 22 2.77 17.55 10.48
N ARG A 23 1.59 17.02 10.08
CA ARG A 23 0.30 17.37 10.69
C ARG A 23 0.21 16.98 12.17
N MET A 24 0.85 15.90 12.57
CA MET A 24 0.98 15.47 13.97
C MET A 24 1.97 16.35 14.77
N GLY A 25 2.60 17.35 14.15
CA GLY A 25 3.53 18.26 14.80
C GLY A 25 4.98 17.78 14.88
N HIS A 26 5.35 16.77 14.09
CA HIS A 26 6.73 16.29 13.99
C HIS A 26 7.49 17.01 12.86
N SER A 27 8.80 17.16 13.03
CA SER A 27 9.70 17.58 11.96
C SER A 27 10.19 16.37 11.19
N VAL A 28 10.06 16.36 9.86
CA VAL A 28 10.44 15.19 9.05
C VAL A 28 11.42 15.56 7.96
N LYS A 29 12.43 14.74 7.79
CA LYS A 29 13.33 14.74 6.63
C LYS A 29 13.11 13.46 5.83
N PHE A 30 12.61 13.64 4.60
CA PHE A 30 12.41 12.55 3.67
C PHE A 30 13.74 12.17 2.99
N PHE A 31 14.02 10.85 2.96
CA PHE A 31 15.16 10.28 2.26
C PHE A 31 14.68 9.19 1.30
N PRO A 32 14.74 9.43 -0.03
CA PRO A 32 14.32 8.42 -1.00
C PRO A 32 15.25 7.21 -0.98
N THR A 33 14.67 6.00 -0.95
CA THR A 33 15.40 4.73 -0.96
C THR A 33 15.34 4.02 -2.32
N GLU A 34 15.13 4.76 -3.40
CA GLU A 34 15.22 4.24 -4.76
C GLU A 34 16.62 3.72 -5.04
N SER A 35 16.71 2.51 -5.60
CA SER A 35 17.97 1.96 -6.05
C SER A 35 18.56 2.79 -7.20
N TYR A 36 19.89 2.75 -7.35
CA TYR A 36 20.55 3.39 -8.49
C TYR A 36 19.93 2.99 -9.83
N ARG A 37 19.46 1.74 -9.96
CA ARG A 37 18.81 1.25 -11.18
C ARG A 37 17.43 1.87 -11.44
N GLU A 38 16.75 2.37 -10.44
CA GLU A 38 15.47 3.05 -10.62
C GLU A 38 15.65 4.48 -11.13
N VAL A 39 16.69 5.17 -10.64
CA VAL A 39 16.93 6.59 -10.96
C VAL A 39 17.86 6.82 -12.15
N CYS A 40 18.74 5.86 -12.51
CA CYS A 40 19.70 6.03 -13.58
C CYS A 40 19.10 5.84 -14.98
N SER A 41 19.78 6.43 -15.99
CA SER A 41 19.39 6.32 -17.39
C SER A 41 19.58 4.89 -17.95
N TYR A 42 18.95 4.59 -19.09
CA TYR A 42 19.07 3.28 -19.73
C TYR A 42 20.52 2.88 -20.09
N PRO A 43 21.38 3.77 -20.63
CA PRO A 43 22.79 3.45 -20.86
C PRO A 43 23.54 3.09 -19.58
N GLU A 44 23.26 3.82 -18.49
CA GLU A 44 23.89 3.57 -17.18
C GLU A 44 23.47 2.22 -16.59
N LYS A 45 22.19 1.82 -16.77
CA LYS A 45 21.73 0.47 -16.41
C LYS A 45 22.50 -0.63 -17.12
N LYS A 46 22.81 -0.43 -18.40
CA LYS A 46 23.62 -1.39 -19.17
C LYS A 46 25.05 -1.47 -18.66
N LEU A 47 25.67 -0.33 -18.38
CA LEU A 47 27.03 -0.29 -17.82
C LEU A 47 27.11 -0.98 -16.46
N ASP A 48 26.17 -0.71 -15.56
CA ASP A 48 26.09 -1.38 -14.26
C ASP A 48 25.97 -2.91 -14.40
N LYS A 49 25.12 -3.38 -15.34
CA LYS A 49 25.00 -4.83 -15.63
C LYS A 49 26.27 -5.47 -16.20
N LEU A 50 27.13 -4.69 -16.85
CA LEU A 50 28.41 -5.13 -17.39
C LEU A 50 29.55 -5.05 -16.36
N GLY A 51 29.26 -4.70 -15.10
CA GLY A 51 30.24 -4.64 -14.04
C GLY A 51 30.90 -3.27 -13.82
N PHE A 52 30.45 -2.23 -14.53
CA PHE A 52 30.96 -0.85 -14.33
C PHE A 52 30.17 -0.14 -13.24
N HIS A 53 30.48 -0.42 -11.97
CA HIS A 53 29.71 0.02 -10.80
C HIS A 53 30.08 1.41 -10.27
N GLN A 54 31.09 2.09 -10.80
CA GLN A 54 31.60 3.37 -10.28
C GLN A 54 30.54 4.47 -10.10
N ARG A 55 29.51 4.50 -10.97
CA ARG A 55 28.43 5.49 -10.84
C ARG A 55 27.44 5.11 -9.77
N ARG A 56 27.16 3.81 -9.61
CA ARG A 56 26.35 3.29 -8.51
C ARG A 56 27.03 3.57 -7.17
N ASP A 57 28.32 3.28 -7.08
CA ASP A 57 29.07 3.48 -5.84
C ASP A 57 29.14 4.99 -5.47
N ARG A 58 29.31 5.86 -6.46
CA ARG A 58 29.19 7.32 -6.25
C ARG A 58 27.79 7.75 -5.78
N TYR A 59 26.75 7.17 -6.34
CA TYR A 59 25.36 7.44 -5.92
C TYR A 59 25.16 7.05 -4.46
N LEU A 60 25.59 5.87 -4.08
CA LEU A 60 25.52 5.40 -2.70
C LEU A 60 26.34 6.26 -1.73
N CYS A 61 27.58 6.56 -2.06
CA CYS A 61 28.42 7.45 -1.25
C CYS A 61 27.77 8.82 -1.04
N ALA A 62 27.22 9.41 -2.11
CA ALA A 62 26.55 10.71 -2.03
C ALA A 62 25.28 10.63 -1.17
N TRP A 63 24.53 9.53 -1.26
CA TRP A 63 23.34 9.29 -0.44
C TRP A 63 23.68 9.20 1.05
N LEU A 64 24.71 8.41 1.40
CA LEU A 64 25.18 8.26 2.77
C LEU A 64 25.75 9.57 3.33
N GLU A 65 26.57 10.28 2.54
CA GLU A 65 27.12 11.57 2.94
C GLU A 65 26.02 12.60 3.22
N ASN A 66 24.98 12.63 2.39
CA ASN A 66 23.82 13.48 2.61
C ASN A 66 23.03 13.09 3.87
N LEU A 67 22.86 11.79 4.12
CA LEU A 67 22.22 11.30 5.34
C LEU A 67 22.96 11.75 6.59
N TYR A 68 24.29 11.58 6.63
CA TYR A 68 25.10 11.97 7.80
C TYR A 68 25.11 13.48 8.02
N LYS A 69 25.30 14.29 6.98
CA LYS A 69 25.22 15.76 7.06
C LYS A 69 23.85 16.23 7.55
N THR A 70 22.80 15.56 7.06
CA THR A 70 21.45 15.88 7.51
C THR A 70 21.24 15.51 8.96
N ALA A 71 21.68 14.33 9.39
CA ALA A 71 21.56 13.90 10.78
C ALA A 71 22.34 14.82 11.74
N GLU A 72 23.55 15.28 11.35
CA GLU A 72 24.35 16.22 12.14
C GLU A 72 23.64 17.55 12.39
N VAL A 73 22.92 18.09 11.40
CA VAL A 73 22.24 19.39 11.50
C VAL A 73 20.82 19.26 12.06
N PHE A 74 20.13 18.19 11.68
CA PHE A 74 18.72 17.99 12.01
C PHE A 74 18.51 17.38 13.39
N HIS A 75 19.52 16.69 13.94
CA HIS A 75 19.45 15.98 15.24
C HIS A 75 18.21 15.11 15.32
N PRO A 76 18.13 14.03 14.53
CA PRO A 76 16.96 13.15 14.53
C PRO A 76 16.80 12.44 15.87
N ASP A 77 15.56 12.22 16.28
CA ASP A 77 15.20 11.35 17.41
C ASP A 77 15.07 9.89 16.97
N VAL A 78 14.81 9.66 15.66
CA VAL A 78 14.59 8.32 15.09
C VAL A 78 14.85 8.31 13.58
N VAL A 79 15.30 7.17 13.08
CA VAL A 79 15.31 6.83 11.65
C VAL A 79 14.26 5.76 11.40
N LEU A 80 13.27 6.07 10.56
CA LEU A 80 12.23 5.14 10.13
C LEU A 80 12.48 4.70 8.69
N PHE A 81 12.61 3.41 8.44
CA PHE A 81 12.58 2.84 7.09
C PHE A 81 11.23 2.20 6.79
N ILE A 82 10.65 2.49 5.63
CA ILE A 82 9.47 1.81 5.11
C ILE A 82 9.90 0.81 4.05
N ASN A 83 9.56 -0.47 4.27
CA ASN A 83 9.98 -1.61 3.45
C ASN A 83 11.50 -1.86 3.40
N GLY A 84 12.27 -1.26 4.32
CA GLY A 84 13.72 -1.45 4.42
C GLY A 84 14.53 -0.78 3.29
N PRO A 85 15.86 -0.58 3.49
CA PRO A 85 16.75 0.07 2.54
C PRO A 85 17.57 -0.93 1.69
N ARG A 86 17.25 -2.22 1.64
CA ARG A 86 18.07 -3.31 1.02
C ARG A 86 18.44 -3.05 -0.45
N ASP A 87 17.65 -2.27 -1.16
CA ASP A 87 17.88 -2.01 -2.58
C ASP A 87 18.92 -0.90 -2.79
N ILE A 88 19.31 -0.21 -1.72
CA ILE A 88 20.28 0.89 -1.74
C ILE A 88 21.45 0.64 -0.79
N LEU A 89 21.23 0.08 0.39
CA LEU A 89 22.25 -0.11 1.44
C LEU A 89 22.71 -1.57 1.54
N SER A 90 23.92 -1.78 2.08
CA SER A 90 24.41 -3.06 2.55
C SER A 90 24.23 -3.18 4.07
N ALA A 91 24.40 -4.39 4.61
CA ALA A 91 24.43 -4.60 6.06
C ALA A 91 25.56 -3.81 6.76
N GLU A 92 26.71 -3.65 6.09
CA GLU A 92 27.83 -2.86 6.60
C GLU A 92 27.48 -1.36 6.68
N ASP A 93 26.75 -0.84 5.70
CA ASP A 93 26.23 0.54 5.72
C ASP A 93 25.28 0.74 6.91
N MET A 94 24.41 -0.24 7.22
CA MET A 94 23.51 -0.17 8.37
C MET A 94 24.27 -0.13 9.71
N ILE A 95 25.32 -0.92 9.87
CA ILE A 95 26.18 -0.87 11.05
C ILE A 95 26.78 0.54 11.21
N HIS A 96 27.25 1.11 10.11
CA HIS A 96 27.84 2.44 10.11
C HIS A 96 26.83 3.54 10.42
N ILE A 97 25.63 3.46 9.84
CA ILE A 97 24.51 4.37 10.11
C ILE A 97 24.15 4.34 11.60
N LYS A 98 23.92 3.13 12.15
CA LYS A 98 23.57 2.95 13.57
C LYS A 98 24.62 3.54 14.50
N LYS A 99 25.90 3.31 14.19
CA LYS A 99 27.04 3.83 15.00
C LYS A 99 27.17 5.35 14.88
N THR A 100 26.97 5.92 13.69
CA THR A 100 27.24 7.33 13.41
C THR A 100 26.10 8.23 13.85
N ILE A 101 24.87 7.83 13.60
CA ILE A 101 23.68 8.63 13.95
C ILE A 101 23.30 8.40 15.42
N GLY A 102 23.42 7.17 15.93
CA GLY A 102 23.27 6.87 17.36
C GLY A 102 21.85 6.99 17.91
N VAL A 103 20.82 6.91 17.03
CA VAL A 103 19.40 6.95 17.41
C VAL A 103 18.72 5.63 17.02
N PRO A 104 17.55 5.31 17.58
CA PRO A 104 16.78 4.13 17.18
C PRO A 104 16.49 4.09 15.68
N ILE A 105 16.61 2.90 15.09
CA ILE A 105 16.27 2.61 13.70
C ILE A 105 15.08 1.68 13.69
N ILE A 106 13.95 2.15 13.14
CA ILE A 106 12.71 1.39 13.01
C ILE A 106 12.52 0.97 11.55
N CYS A 107 12.02 -0.24 11.34
CA CYS A 107 11.54 -0.65 10.03
C CYS A 107 10.06 -1.00 10.07
N TRP A 108 9.28 -0.40 9.19
CA TRP A 108 7.88 -0.73 8.97
C TRP A 108 7.69 -1.38 7.60
N PHE A 109 7.34 -2.66 7.59
CA PHE A 109 7.03 -3.40 6.38
C PHE A 109 5.56 -3.24 6.05
N VAL A 110 5.28 -2.54 4.96
CA VAL A 110 3.93 -2.31 4.41
C VAL A 110 3.56 -3.30 3.31
N ASP A 111 4.46 -4.24 3.02
CA ASP A 111 4.27 -5.44 2.22
C ASP A 111 4.82 -6.64 3.01
N SER A 112 4.33 -7.86 2.77
CA SER A 112 4.82 -9.05 3.47
C SER A 112 6.32 -9.24 3.32
N VAL A 113 6.98 -9.64 4.41
CA VAL A 113 8.41 -9.98 4.42
C VAL A 113 8.68 -11.36 3.86
N ILE A 114 7.67 -12.24 3.80
CA ILE A 114 7.79 -13.59 3.26
C ILE A 114 8.17 -13.54 1.78
N GLY A 115 9.29 -14.18 1.44
CA GLY A 115 9.81 -14.17 0.06
C GLY A 115 10.66 -12.95 -0.32
N ARG A 116 10.86 -11.98 0.58
CA ARG A 116 11.77 -10.84 0.38
C ARG A 116 13.22 -11.28 0.63
N ARG A 117 13.91 -11.76 -0.42
CA ARG A 117 15.29 -12.22 -0.31
C ARG A 117 16.25 -11.07 -0.04
N GLY A 118 17.22 -11.29 0.86
CA GLY A 118 18.26 -10.33 1.23
C GLY A 118 17.86 -9.35 2.34
N GLU A 119 16.59 -9.29 2.72
CA GLU A 119 16.12 -8.46 3.82
C GLU A 119 16.61 -8.99 5.19
N GLU A 120 16.81 -10.31 5.28
CA GLU A 120 17.28 -10.99 6.48
C GLU A 120 18.61 -10.48 7.01
N ALA A 121 19.46 -9.94 6.14
CA ALA A 121 20.75 -9.34 6.51
C ALA A 121 20.58 -8.02 7.31
N PHE A 122 19.42 -7.39 7.25
CA PHE A 122 19.15 -6.09 7.88
C PHE A 122 18.42 -6.21 9.22
N TYR A 123 17.69 -7.29 9.46
CA TYR A 123 16.86 -7.46 10.67
C TYR A 123 17.62 -7.17 11.99
N PRO A 124 18.90 -7.61 12.18
CA PRO A 124 19.61 -7.36 13.43
C PRO A 124 19.93 -5.88 13.72
N TYR A 125 19.77 -5.01 12.74
CA TYR A 125 20.13 -3.60 12.86
C TYR A 125 18.93 -2.69 13.14
N TYR A 126 17.71 -3.20 13.06
CA TYR A 126 16.53 -2.49 13.49
C TYR A 126 16.31 -2.66 14.99
N ASP A 127 15.99 -1.58 15.67
CA ASP A 127 15.64 -1.61 17.09
C ASP A 127 14.18 -2.06 17.28
N CYS A 128 13.32 -1.71 16.32
CA CYS A 128 11.94 -2.20 16.24
C CYS A 128 11.57 -2.58 14.81
N ILE A 129 10.83 -3.66 14.66
CA ILE A 129 10.26 -4.09 13.38
C ILE A 129 8.75 -4.14 13.50
N TYR A 130 8.07 -3.43 12.59
CA TYR A 130 6.62 -3.44 12.46
C TYR A 130 6.23 -4.08 11.13
N VAL A 131 5.16 -4.87 11.14
CA VAL A 131 4.65 -5.57 9.95
C VAL A 131 3.14 -5.37 9.82
N PHE A 132 2.64 -5.23 8.58
CA PHE A 132 1.20 -5.12 8.34
C PHE A 132 0.51 -6.48 8.25
N GLU A 133 1.24 -7.57 7.99
CA GLU A 133 0.75 -8.94 7.93
C GLU A 133 1.07 -9.68 9.23
N LYS A 134 0.05 -10.15 9.96
CA LYS A 134 0.28 -10.88 11.22
C LYS A 134 1.04 -12.19 11.05
N GLN A 135 0.93 -12.86 9.89
CA GLN A 135 1.72 -14.05 9.60
C GLN A 135 3.22 -13.78 9.58
N ASP A 136 3.63 -12.54 9.26
CA ASP A 136 5.04 -12.15 9.22
C ASP A 136 5.66 -12.12 10.61
N ILE A 137 4.89 -11.87 11.67
CA ILE A 137 5.36 -11.95 13.06
C ILE A 137 5.81 -13.37 13.38
N VAL A 138 4.97 -14.36 13.05
CA VAL A 138 5.29 -15.77 13.26
C VAL A 138 6.51 -16.17 12.42
N TYR A 139 6.53 -15.77 11.15
CA TYR A 139 7.62 -16.06 10.24
C TYR A 139 8.96 -15.50 10.72
N LEU A 140 9.01 -14.23 11.13
CA LEU A 140 10.22 -13.58 11.64
C LEU A 140 10.72 -14.22 12.92
N ASN A 141 9.81 -14.58 13.83
CA ASN A 141 10.17 -15.26 15.07
C ASN A 141 10.73 -16.67 14.83
N GLU A 142 10.04 -17.49 14.04
CA GLU A 142 10.42 -18.90 13.81
C GLU A 142 11.71 -19.04 13.00
N HIS A 143 11.95 -18.20 12.00
CA HIS A 143 13.08 -18.35 11.08
C HIS A 143 14.31 -17.54 11.48
N TYR A 144 14.12 -16.40 12.18
CA TYR A 144 15.19 -15.47 12.47
C TYR A 144 15.32 -15.10 13.94
N ASN A 145 14.43 -15.60 14.81
CA ASN A 145 14.34 -15.22 16.23
C ASN A 145 14.22 -13.70 16.42
N ILE A 146 13.43 -13.06 15.55
CA ILE A 146 13.16 -11.62 15.54
C ILE A 146 11.77 -11.37 16.09
N HIS A 147 11.68 -10.49 17.08
CA HIS A 147 10.41 -9.98 17.57
C HIS A 147 9.93 -8.85 16.66
N ALA A 148 8.71 -8.97 16.14
CA ALA A 148 8.07 -7.94 15.35
C ALA A 148 6.67 -7.66 15.88
N GLU A 149 6.19 -6.43 15.69
CA GLU A 149 4.87 -6.00 16.13
C GLU A 149 3.94 -5.76 14.93
N TYR A 150 2.65 -5.97 15.15
CA TYR A 150 1.63 -5.68 14.16
C TYR A 150 1.35 -4.18 14.11
N CYS A 151 1.51 -3.58 12.94
CA CYS A 151 1.11 -2.21 12.67
C CYS A 151 0.41 -2.18 11.31
N PRO A 152 -0.93 -2.00 11.25
CA PRO A 152 -1.67 -1.94 10.00
C PRO A 152 -1.24 -0.72 9.19
N VAL A 153 -1.37 -0.81 7.86
CA VAL A 153 -1.25 0.36 6.99
C VAL A 153 -2.61 1.04 6.94
N GLY A 154 -2.75 2.11 7.68
CA GLY A 154 -4.00 2.85 7.78
C GLY A 154 -4.34 3.66 6.53
N TYR A 155 -5.61 4.10 6.43
CA TYR A 155 -6.03 5.02 5.37
C TYR A 155 -5.49 6.45 5.63
N ASN A 156 -5.13 7.18 4.57
CA ASN A 156 -4.78 8.58 4.71
C ASN A 156 -6.03 9.49 4.80
N ALA A 157 -5.84 10.73 5.24
CA ALA A 157 -6.93 11.66 5.53
C ALA A 157 -7.84 11.95 4.32
N ALA A 158 -7.36 11.82 3.08
CA ALA A 158 -8.16 12.06 1.89
C ALA A 158 -9.41 11.16 1.83
N TYR A 159 -9.28 9.90 2.27
CA TYR A 159 -10.41 8.96 2.27
C TYR A 159 -11.49 9.28 3.31
N ALA A 160 -11.09 9.77 4.48
CA ALA A 160 -12.06 10.15 5.52
C ALA A 160 -12.71 11.53 5.27
N SER A 161 -12.04 12.39 4.51
CA SER A 161 -12.47 13.77 4.24
C SER A 161 -13.48 13.89 3.10
N VAL A 162 -13.66 12.84 2.28
CA VAL A 162 -14.61 12.87 1.18
C VAL A 162 -16.05 12.85 1.71
N GLU A 163 -16.91 13.68 1.13
CA GLU A 163 -18.34 13.65 1.44
C GLU A 163 -19.00 12.38 0.86
N THR A 164 -19.72 11.65 1.69
CA THR A 164 -20.50 10.50 1.25
C THR A 164 -21.61 10.98 0.32
N GLN A 165 -21.59 10.55 -0.93
CA GLN A 165 -22.57 10.95 -1.94
C GLN A 165 -23.85 10.14 -1.79
N ARG A 166 -25.00 10.82 -1.74
CA ARG A 166 -26.32 10.15 -1.74
C ARG A 166 -26.66 9.54 -3.10
N ASN A 167 -26.36 10.27 -4.19
CA ASN A 167 -26.57 9.77 -5.55
C ASN A 167 -25.24 9.24 -6.07
N LYS A 168 -25.16 7.91 -6.21
CA LYS A 168 -23.97 7.20 -6.68
C LYS A 168 -24.16 6.87 -8.16
N ASP A 169 -23.36 7.51 -9.00
CA ASP A 169 -23.47 7.38 -10.48
C ASP A 169 -22.81 6.11 -11.02
N MET A 170 -21.91 5.51 -10.24
CA MET A 170 -21.18 4.29 -10.58
C MET A 170 -21.78 3.09 -9.85
N ASP A 171 -22.10 2.02 -10.58
CA ASP A 171 -22.60 0.79 -9.96
C ASP A 171 -21.45 0.00 -9.29
N ILE A 172 -20.34 -0.17 -10.02
CA ILE A 172 -19.21 -0.99 -9.57
C ILE A 172 -17.89 -0.25 -9.80
N VAL A 173 -17.01 -0.25 -8.81
CA VAL A 173 -15.64 0.24 -8.98
C VAL A 173 -14.62 -0.80 -8.51
N PHE A 174 -13.54 -0.94 -9.27
CA PHE A 174 -12.32 -1.64 -8.86
C PHE A 174 -11.12 -0.74 -9.05
N MET A 175 -10.21 -0.75 -8.07
CA MET A 175 -8.93 -0.03 -8.15
C MET A 175 -7.78 -0.95 -7.79
N GLY A 176 -6.75 -1.02 -8.64
CA GLY A 176 -5.57 -1.82 -8.31
C GLY A 176 -4.71 -2.24 -9.48
N ALA A 177 -3.57 -2.88 -9.17
CA ALA A 177 -2.66 -3.42 -10.18
C ALA A 177 -3.22 -4.70 -10.83
N PRO A 178 -2.82 -4.99 -12.09
CA PRO A 178 -3.34 -6.08 -12.92
C PRO A 178 -2.70 -7.44 -12.60
N PHE A 179 -2.81 -7.90 -11.38
CA PHE A 179 -2.35 -9.24 -11.02
C PHE A 179 -3.22 -10.31 -11.67
N LYS A 180 -2.61 -11.46 -11.99
CA LYS A 180 -3.26 -12.52 -12.79
C LYS A 180 -4.60 -12.98 -12.22
N ASN A 181 -4.69 -13.18 -10.91
CA ASN A 181 -5.94 -13.55 -10.23
C ASN A 181 -7.04 -12.49 -10.41
N ARG A 182 -6.68 -11.21 -10.28
CA ARG A 182 -7.61 -10.08 -10.46
C ARG A 182 -8.14 -9.97 -11.89
N LEU A 183 -7.24 -10.16 -12.88
CA LEU A 183 -7.62 -10.05 -14.30
C LEU A 183 -8.67 -11.07 -14.72
N HIS A 184 -8.62 -12.29 -14.18
CA HIS A 184 -9.63 -13.31 -14.48
C HIS A 184 -11.00 -12.91 -13.92
N ILE A 185 -11.06 -12.57 -12.64
CA ILE A 185 -12.29 -12.15 -11.97
C ILE A 185 -12.87 -10.89 -12.63
N LEU A 186 -12.03 -9.88 -12.88
CA LEU A 186 -12.46 -8.60 -13.47
C LEU A 186 -12.99 -8.75 -14.90
N GLU A 187 -12.43 -9.67 -15.71
CA GLU A 187 -12.93 -9.91 -17.07
C GLU A 187 -14.34 -10.49 -17.03
N GLU A 188 -14.65 -11.38 -16.08
CA GLU A 188 -15.99 -11.93 -15.89
C GLU A 188 -16.96 -10.89 -15.33
N VAL A 189 -16.55 -10.10 -14.33
CA VAL A 189 -17.38 -9.00 -13.80
C VAL A 189 -17.68 -7.97 -14.89
N ALA A 190 -16.69 -7.63 -15.72
CA ALA A 190 -16.87 -6.70 -16.83
C ALA A 190 -17.82 -7.23 -17.90
N ASP A 191 -17.76 -8.54 -18.22
CA ASP A 191 -18.70 -9.19 -19.13
C ASP A 191 -20.16 -9.10 -18.60
N HIS A 192 -20.35 -9.40 -17.31
CA HIS A 192 -21.66 -9.26 -16.67
C HIS A 192 -22.13 -7.80 -16.60
N ALA A 193 -21.24 -6.85 -16.34
CA ALA A 193 -21.57 -5.43 -16.36
C ALA A 193 -22.07 -4.98 -17.76
N ILE A 194 -21.44 -5.48 -18.83
CA ILE A 194 -21.89 -5.21 -20.20
C ILE A 194 -23.29 -5.79 -20.46
N ARG A 195 -23.51 -7.04 -20.08
CA ARG A 195 -24.81 -7.72 -20.31
C ARG A 195 -25.96 -7.08 -19.54
N ASN A 196 -25.69 -6.61 -18.32
CA ASN A 196 -26.69 -6.01 -17.44
C ASN A 196 -26.74 -4.49 -17.51
N GLN A 197 -25.93 -3.86 -18.37
CA GLN A 197 -25.82 -2.40 -18.55
C GLN A 197 -25.44 -1.67 -17.24
N TRP A 198 -24.62 -2.30 -16.41
CA TRP A 198 -24.08 -1.67 -15.19
C TRP A 198 -22.98 -0.67 -15.53
N HIS A 199 -22.97 0.44 -14.84
CA HIS A 199 -21.90 1.43 -14.93
C HIS A 199 -20.72 0.96 -14.07
N MET A 200 -19.59 0.62 -14.73
CA MET A 200 -18.41 0.11 -14.06
C MET A 200 -17.19 1.02 -14.30
N GLY A 201 -16.33 1.15 -13.30
CA GLY A 201 -15.02 1.79 -13.42
C GLY A 201 -13.92 0.83 -12.97
N ILE A 202 -12.86 0.69 -13.79
CA ILE A 202 -11.65 -0.05 -13.47
C ILE A 202 -10.48 0.90 -13.57
N TYR A 203 -9.70 1.05 -12.48
CA TYR A 203 -8.63 2.02 -12.37
C TYR A 203 -7.33 1.36 -11.94
N GLY A 204 -6.23 1.76 -12.59
CA GLY A 204 -4.90 1.27 -12.22
C GLY A 204 -3.90 1.20 -13.37
N PRO A 205 -2.61 0.95 -13.09
CA PRO A 205 -1.57 0.87 -14.10
C PRO A 205 -1.50 -0.51 -14.76
N PHE A 206 -2.44 -0.80 -15.65
CA PHE A 206 -2.60 -2.12 -16.27
C PHE A 206 -1.57 -2.41 -17.36
N TYR A 207 -1.08 -1.38 -18.04
CA TYR A 207 0.01 -1.48 -19.02
C TYR A 207 0.78 -0.17 -19.12
N GLU A 208 2.02 -0.28 -19.60
CA GLU A 208 2.85 0.91 -19.83
C GLU A 208 2.48 1.58 -21.16
N GLU A 209 1.93 2.79 -21.10
CA GLU A 209 1.47 3.56 -22.27
C GLU A 209 2.56 3.80 -23.32
N ARG A 210 3.82 3.91 -22.91
CA ARG A 210 4.96 4.09 -23.84
C ARG A 210 5.16 2.94 -24.82
N TYR A 211 4.57 1.76 -24.55
CA TYR A 211 4.66 0.58 -25.39
C TYR A 211 3.31 0.27 -26.02
N PHE A 212 3.01 0.85 -27.19
CA PHE A 212 1.75 0.65 -27.91
C PHE A 212 1.39 -0.83 -28.13
N TRP A 213 2.38 -1.70 -28.31
CA TRP A 213 2.16 -3.13 -28.50
C TRP A 213 1.69 -3.83 -27.20
N LYS A 214 2.13 -3.38 -26.01
CA LYS A 214 1.63 -3.90 -24.74
C LYS A 214 0.15 -3.53 -24.55
N LYS A 215 -0.23 -2.29 -24.87
CA LYS A 215 -1.61 -1.84 -24.90
C LYS A 215 -2.45 -2.69 -25.83
N HIS A 216 -2.02 -2.87 -27.09
CA HIS A 216 -2.76 -3.67 -28.05
C HIS A 216 -2.92 -5.13 -27.61
N LEU A 217 -1.87 -5.75 -27.08
CA LEU A 217 -1.91 -7.12 -26.57
C LEU A 217 -2.88 -7.25 -25.38
N PHE A 218 -2.86 -6.28 -24.47
CA PHE A 218 -3.76 -6.23 -23.32
C PHE A 218 -5.22 -6.13 -23.77
N HIS A 219 -5.54 -5.20 -24.66
CA HIS A 219 -6.89 -4.99 -25.19
C HIS A 219 -7.42 -6.22 -25.92
N ARG A 220 -6.55 -6.95 -26.66
CA ARG A 220 -6.94 -8.20 -27.32
C ARG A 220 -7.22 -9.32 -26.31
N LYS A 221 -6.47 -9.36 -25.21
CA LYS A 221 -6.57 -10.43 -24.21
C LYS A 221 -7.72 -10.22 -23.22
N TYR A 222 -8.03 -8.96 -22.90
CA TYR A 222 -9.02 -8.57 -21.92
C TYR A 222 -9.97 -7.50 -22.49
N PRO A 223 -10.79 -7.89 -23.49
CA PRO A 223 -11.64 -6.94 -24.21
C PRO A 223 -12.74 -6.32 -23.34
N ASN A 224 -13.27 -7.04 -22.35
CA ASN A 224 -14.33 -6.54 -21.47
C ASN A 224 -13.77 -5.53 -20.45
N ILE A 225 -12.66 -5.86 -19.77
CA ILE A 225 -11.96 -4.91 -18.88
C ILE A 225 -11.66 -3.61 -19.63
N THR A 226 -11.16 -3.69 -20.86
CA THR A 226 -10.75 -2.53 -21.64
C THR A 226 -11.85 -1.50 -21.85
N ARG A 227 -13.12 -1.91 -21.84
CA ARG A 227 -14.27 -0.99 -21.98
C ARG A 227 -14.47 -0.07 -20.78
N PHE A 228 -13.98 -0.47 -19.60
CA PHE A 228 -14.18 0.22 -18.34
C PHE A 228 -12.87 0.76 -17.76
N LEU A 229 -11.73 0.48 -18.41
CA LEU A 229 -10.41 0.76 -17.87
C LEU A 229 -9.98 2.20 -18.09
N THR A 230 -9.71 2.90 -17.00
CA THR A 230 -8.86 4.11 -16.96
C THR A 230 -7.47 3.69 -16.51
N ASN A 231 -6.54 3.57 -17.50
CA ASN A 231 -5.18 3.13 -17.24
C ASN A 231 -4.33 4.25 -16.69
N GLY A 232 -3.67 4.00 -15.57
CA GLY A 232 -2.75 4.97 -14.96
C GLY A 232 -2.75 4.89 -13.44
N ILE A 233 -1.91 5.71 -12.84
CA ILE A 233 -1.85 5.87 -11.39
C ILE A 233 -2.96 6.83 -10.97
N ILE A 234 -3.74 6.45 -9.95
CA ILE A 234 -4.79 7.27 -9.35
C ILE A 234 -4.32 7.71 -7.97
N LEU A 235 -4.32 8.99 -7.72
CA LEU A 235 -3.93 9.54 -6.42
C LEU A 235 -5.04 9.32 -5.38
N PRO A 236 -4.70 9.30 -4.07
CA PRO A 236 -5.65 9.04 -3.00
C PRO A 236 -6.90 9.94 -3.01
N GLU A 237 -6.74 11.22 -3.33
CA GLU A 237 -7.83 12.19 -3.38
C GLU A 237 -8.86 11.87 -4.47
N ASP A 238 -8.41 11.37 -5.61
CA ASP A 238 -9.30 10.96 -6.70
C ASP A 238 -9.85 9.55 -6.45
N ALA A 239 -9.04 8.64 -5.88
CA ALA A 239 -9.49 7.34 -5.44
C ALA A 239 -10.65 7.44 -4.44
N ALA A 240 -10.55 8.34 -3.47
CA ALA A 240 -11.60 8.60 -2.47
C ALA A 240 -12.91 9.03 -3.13
N LYS A 241 -12.85 9.92 -4.13
CA LYS A 241 -14.05 10.38 -4.88
C LYS A 241 -14.68 9.23 -5.67
N PHE A 242 -13.87 8.40 -6.36
CA PHE A 242 -14.38 7.25 -7.11
C PHE A 242 -15.04 6.23 -6.20
N TYR A 243 -14.47 5.94 -5.03
CA TYR A 243 -15.11 5.07 -4.05
C TYR A 243 -16.43 5.68 -3.55
N ALA A 244 -16.42 6.94 -3.12
CA ALA A 244 -17.60 7.61 -2.58
C ALA A 244 -18.76 7.72 -3.59
N SER A 245 -18.46 7.82 -4.89
CA SER A 245 -19.46 7.89 -5.97
C SER A 245 -19.94 6.52 -6.47
N SER A 246 -19.46 5.43 -5.88
CA SER A 246 -19.76 4.06 -6.33
C SER A 246 -20.69 3.35 -5.35
N LYS A 247 -21.65 2.56 -5.89
CA LYS A 247 -22.55 1.73 -5.09
C LYS A 247 -21.80 0.55 -4.46
N ILE A 248 -20.94 -0.11 -5.25
CA ILE A 248 -20.17 -1.28 -4.84
C ILE A 248 -18.69 -1.10 -5.18
N CYS A 249 -17.84 -1.20 -4.18
CA CYS A 249 -16.39 -1.27 -4.35
C CYS A 249 -15.95 -2.74 -4.27
N VAL A 250 -15.29 -3.24 -5.32
CA VAL A 250 -14.75 -4.61 -5.33
C VAL A 250 -13.30 -4.58 -4.90
N ASN A 251 -12.96 -5.34 -3.85
CA ASN A 251 -11.61 -5.44 -3.31
C ASN A 251 -11.11 -6.88 -3.42
N ILE A 252 -10.09 -7.11 -4.25
CA ILE A 252 -9.51 -8.41 -4.53
C ILE A 252 -8.04 -8.38 -4.08
N HIS A 253 -7.69 -9.23 -3.13
CA HIS A 253 -6.34 -9.34 -2.59
C HIS A 253 -5.41 -10.17 -3.48
N LEU A 254 -4.12 -10.14 -3.17
CA LEU A 254 -3.16 -11.11 -3.67
C LEU A 254 -3.36 -12.44 -2.91
N PRO A 255 -3.23 -13.60 -3.58
CA PRO A 255 -3.47 -14.90 -2.93
C PRO A 255 -2.53 -15.19 -1.75
N GLU A 256 -1.33 -14.64 -1.77
CA GLU A 256 -0.32 -14.78 -0.71
C GLU A 256 -0.65 -14.01 0.56
N HIS A 257 -1.44 -12.94 0.48
CA HIS A 257 -1.84 -12.16 1.66
C HIS A 257 -2.93 -12.88 2.45
N LYS A 258 -2.77 -12.98 3.75
CA LYS A 258 -3.73 -13.61 4.66
C LYS A 258 -4.63 -12.60 5.36
N SER A 259 -4.11 -11.41 5.60
CA SER A 259 -4.84 -10.29 6.19
C SER A 259 -5.50 -9.40 5.12
N VAL A 260 -6.44 -8.58 5.54
CA VAL A 260 -7.01 -7.53 4.68
C VAL A 260 -5.96 -6.48 4.33
N ASN A 261 -6.02 -5.99 3.10
CA ASN A 261 -5.10 -4.98 2.58
C ASN A 261 -5.53 -3.55 3.02
N PRO A 262 -4.65 -2.54 2.88
CA PRO A 262 -4.96 -1.15 3.22
C PRO A 262 -6.22 -0.61 2.53
N ARG A 263 -6.50 -1.07 1.31
CA ARG A 263 -7.69 -0.68 0.55
C ARG A 263 -8.99 -0.98 1.28
N THR A 264 -9.04 -2.01 2.11
CA THR A 264 -10.20 -2.32 2.95
C THR A 264 -10.56 -1.13 3.83
N PHE A 265 -9.56 -0.53 4.49
CA PHE A 265 -9.75 0.63 5.35
C PHE A 265 -10.03 1.91 4.54
N GLU A 266 -9.36 2.08 3.40
CA GLU A 266 -9.55 3.20 2.47
C GLU A 266 -11.01 3.29 1.99
N ILE A 267 -11.56 2.18 1.49
CA ILE A 267 -12.94 2.11 1.01
C ILE A 267 -13.92 2.40 2.15
N MET A 268 -13.74 1.76 3.31
CA MET A 268 -14.61 1.99 4.46
C MET A 268 -14.56 3.43 4.96
N ALA A 269 -13.37 4.05 5.00
CA ALA A 269 -13.22 5.42 5.44
C ALA A 269 -14.01 6.42 4.57
N THR A 270 -14.22 6.13 3.27
CA THR A 270 -15.09 6.94 2.41
C THR A 270 -16.59 6.74 2.68
N GLY A 271 -16.97 5.77 3.52
CA GLY A 271 -18.36 5.38 3.72
C GLY A 271 -18.94 4.57 2.56
N SER A 272 -18.11 3.86 1.82
CA SER A 272 -18.52 3.06 0.68
C SER A 272 -18.66 1.59 1.05
N PHE A 273 -19.66 0.94 0.42
CA PHE A 273 -19.85 -0.51 0.57
C PHE A 273 -18.80 -1.28 -0.22
N GLN A 274 -18.27 -2.37 0.35
CA GLN A 274 -17.33 -3.22 -0.34
C GLN A 274 -17.67 -4.70 -0.31
N LEU A 275 -17.37 -5.35 -1.43
CA LEU A 275 -17.27 -6.80 -1.57
C LEU A 275 -15.80 -7.19 -1.55
N VAL A 276 -15.41 -8.05 -0.61
CA VAL A 276 -14.03 -8.43 -0.33
C VAL A 276 -13.86 -9.93 -0.52
N ASP A 277 -12.81 -10.38 -1.18
CA ASP A 277 -12.49 -11.81 -1.23
C ASP A 277 -12.11 -12.34 0.15
N GLU A 278 -12.49 -13.60 0.46
CA GLU A 278 -12.30 -14.20 1.78
C GLU A 278 -10.84 -14.17 2.25
N ARG A 279 -10.61 -13.73 3.48
CA ARG A 279 -9.29 -13.69 4.13
C ARG A 279 -9.30 -14.48 5.43
N MET A 280 -8.12 -14.80 5.95
CA MET A 280 -7.96 -15.48 7.24
C MET A 280 -8.03 -14.50 8.43
N ASP A 281 -7.61 -13.24 8.21
CA ASP A 281 -7.62 -12.18 9.22
C ASP A 281 -8.24 -10.89 8.65
N TYR A 282 -9.26 -10.42 9.31
CA TYR A 282 -9.98 -9.19 8.97
C TYR A 282 -9.58 -8.01 9.85
N ALA A 283 -8.47 -8.11 10.55
CA ALA A 283 -7.96 -7.05 11.45
C ALA A 283 -8.97 -6.61 12.53
N GLY A 284 -9.86 -7.52 12.96
CA GLY A 284 -10.90 -7.21 13.94
C GLY A 284 -12.17 -6.58 13.36
N LEU A 285 -12.28 -6.49 12.04
CA LEU A 285 -13.52 -6.15 11.34
C LEU A 285 -14.43 -7.39 11.23
N MET A 286 -15.73 -7.17 11.14
CA MET A 286 -16.75 -8.23 11.15
C MET A 286 -17.40 -8.41 9.76
N PRO A 287 -17.09 -9.51 9.05
CA PRO A 287 -17.81 -9.86 7.83
C PRO A 287 -19.33 -9.97 8.05
N GLY A 288 -20.11 -9.38 7.14
CA GLY A 288 -21.57 -9.28 7.23
C GLY A 288 -22.08 -8.03 7.95
N GLU A 289 -21.24 -7.36 8.77
CA GLU A 289 -21.58 -6.12 9.45
C GLU A 289 -20.80 -4.92 8.91
N ASP A 290 -19.48 -5.06 8.77
CA ASP A 290 -18.57 -3.99 8.29
C ASP A 290 -18.37 -4.05 6.77
N MET A 291 -18.42 -5.26 6.21
CA MET A 291 -18.20 -5.57 4.78
C MET A 291 -18.83 -6.89 4.43
N VAL A 292 -18.90 -7.20 3.14
CA VAL A 292 -19.40 -8.50 2.66
C VAL A 292 -18.29 -9.25 1.96
N ILE A 293 -18.10 -10.52 2.33
CA ILE A 293 -17.08 -11.39 1.72
C ILE A 293 -17.64 -12.18 0.55
N PHE A 294 -16.77 -12.59 -0.37
CA PHE A 294 -17.06 -13.57 -1.42
C PHE A 294 -15.90 -14.56 -1.55
N ARG A 295 -16.19 -15.78 -2.00
CA ARG A 295 -15.23 -16.90 -2.14
C ARG A 295 -14.93 -17.26 -3.58
N THR A 296 -15.93 -17.10 -4.45
CA THR A 296 -15.82 -17.44 -5.88
C THR A 296 -16.30 -16.27 -6.74
N THR A 297 -15.95 -16.29 -8.02
CA THR A 297 -16.42 -15.26 -8.96
C THR A 297 -17.93 -15.30 -9.12
N GLU A 298 -18.54 -16.49 -9.13
CA GLU A 298 -20.00 -16.66 -9.21
C GLU A 298 -20.67 -16.02 -7.99
N GLU A 299 -20.15 -16.28 -6.77
CA GLU A 299 -20.68 -15.65 -5.55
C GLU A 299 -20.52 -14.12 -5.57
N LEU A 300 -19.42 -13.62 -6.15
CA LEU A 300 -19.21 -12.18 -6.34
C LEU A 300 -20.29 -11.59 -7.26
N LEU A 301 -20.58 -12.24 -8.40
CA LEU A 301 -21.57 -11.78 -9.37
C LEU A 301 -22.98 -11.78 -8.78
N ASP A 302 -23.36 -12.83 -8.06
CA ASP A 302 -24.64 -12.92 -7.36
C ASP A 302 -24.78 -11.80 -6.32
N LYS A 303 -23.74 -11.56 -5.54
CA LYS A 303 -23.72 -10.48 -4.54
C LYS A 303 -23.75 -9.09 -5.15
N ILE A 304 -23.08 -8.87 -6.28
CA ILE A 304 -23.19 -7.61 -7.02
C ILE A 304 -24.65 -7.38 -7.41
N ALA A 305 -25.29 -8.34 -8.07
CA ALA A 305 -26.69 -8.22 -8.49
C ALA A 305 -27.64 -7.98 -7.31
N TYR A 306 -27.43 -8.71 -6.20
CA TYR A 306 -28.21 -8.56 -4.98
C TYR A 306 -28.07 -7.15 -4.39
N TYR A 307 -26.85 -6.71 -4.10
CA TYR A 307 -26.62 -5.42 -3.43
C TYR A 307 -26.85 -4.19 -4.32
N LEU A 308 -26.87 -4.33 -5.63
CA LEU A 308 -27.34 -3.25 -6.51
C LEU A 308 -28.85 -2.97 -6.33
N SER A 309 -29.64 -3.98 -5.97
CA SER A 309 -31.10 -3.87 -5.75
C SER A 309 -31.49 -3.70 -4.27
N HIS A 310 -30.57 -3.87 -3.30
CA HIS A 310 -30.83 -3.79 -1.86
C HIS A 310 -30.06 -2.61 -1.23
N GLU A 311 -30.49 -1.39 -1.58
CA GLU A 311 -29.79 -0.16 -1.21
C GLU A 311 -29.72 0.04 0.31
N ASP A 312 -30.84 -0.12 1.02
CA ASP A 312 -30.88 0.11 2.47
C ASP A 312 -29.90 -0.79 3.24
N GLU A 313 -29.79 -2.07 2.85
CA GLU A 313 -28.89 -3.03 3.46
C GLU A 313 -27.43 -2.65 3.14
N ARG A 314 -27.15 -2.31 1.87
CA ARG A 314 -25.85 -1.87 1.40
C ARG A 314 -25.35 -0.64 2.17
N GLU A 315 -26.19 0.40 2.29
CA GLU A 315 -25.83 1.65 2.98
C GLU A 315 -25.67 1.43 4.49
N LYS A 316 -26.46 0.54 5.10
CA LYS A 316 -26.30 0.16 6.51
C LYS A 316 -24.94 -0.48 6.78
N ILE A 317 -24.52 -1.44 5.95
CA ILE A 317 -23.22 -2.10 6.07
C ILE A 317 -22.09 -1.08 5.84
N ALA A 318 -22.22 -0.22 4.83
CA ALA A 318 -21.24 0.83 4.54
C ALA A 318 -21.07 1.81 5.71
N ALA A 319 -22.16 2.23 6.32
CA ALA A 319 -22.13 3.12 7.48
C ALA A 319 -21.48 2.46 8.71
N HIS A 320 -21.80 1.18 8.96
CA HIS A 320 -21.19 0.41 10.03
C HIS A 320 -19.68 0.24 9.81
N GLY A 321 -19.27 -0.17 8.61
CA GLY A 321 -17.86 -0.30 8.24
C GLY A 321 -17.09 1.01 8.40
N ARG A 322 -17.68 2.16 8.01
CA ARG A 322 -17.07 3.47 8.26
C ARG A 322 -16.87 3.73 9.74
N ALA A 323 -17.88 3.50 10.55
CA ALA A 323 -17.79 3.71 12.00
C ALA A 323 -16.71 2.84 12.66
N SER A 324 -16.53 1.61 12.17
CA SER A 324 -15.53 0.67 12.68
C SER A 324 -14.09 1.06 12.36
N VAL A 325 -13.83 1.83 11.27
CA VAL A 325 -12.47 2.19 10.87
C VAL A 325 -12.07 3.61 11.23
N LEU A 326 -13.01 4.55 11.33
CA LEU A 326 -12.69 5.94 11.67
C LEU A 326 -12.03 6.05 13.03
N GLY A 327 -10.88 6.75 13.09
CA GLY A 327 -10.09 6.94 14.31
C GLY A 327 -9.35 5.70 14.80
N ARG A 328 -9.52 4.54 14.18
CA ARG A 328 -8.85 3.29 14.58
C ARG A 328 -7.80 2.80 13.59
N TYR A 329 -8.07 3.00 12.30
CA TYR A 329 -7.20 2.55 11.21
C TYR A 329 -6.75 3.73 10.33
N SER A 330 -6.61 4.92 10.90
CA SER A 330 -6.02 6.06 10.20
C SER A 330 -4.51 5.92 10.07
N MET A 331 -3.92 6.59 9.10
CA MET A 331 -2.46 6.68 8.99
C MET A 331 -1.83 7.32 10.24
N GLU A 332 -2.51 8.27 10.86
CA GLU A 332 -2.07 8.91 12.10
C GLU A 332 -1.93 7.89 13.24
N GLU A 333 -2.91 6.98 13.40
CA GLU A 333 -2.82 5.91 14.40
C GLU A 333 -1.69 4.93 14.10
N SER A 334 -1.52 4.54 12.82
CA SER A 334 -0.39 3.68 12.43
C SER A 334 0.96 4.34 12.74
N LEU A 335 1.12 5.63 12.42
CA LEU A 335 2.35 6.35 12.69
C LEU A 335 2.59 6.58 14.18
N ASN A 336 1.53 6.82 14.97
CA ASN A 336 1.61 6.88 16.43
C ASN A 336 2.14 5.56 17.01
N MET A 337 1.66 4.41 16.55
CA MET A 337 2.16 3.10 16.99
C MET A 337 3.67 2.97 16.77
N LEU A 338 4.18 3.42 15.60
CA LEU A 338 5.60 3.33 15.28
C LEU A 338 6.49 4.14 16.23
N ILE A 339 6.04 5.32 16.68
CA ILE A 339 6.87 6.24 17.48
C ILE A 339 6.64 6.12 18.98
N CYS A 340 5.50 5.60 19.43
CA CYS A 340 5.24 5.37 20.86
C CYS A 340 6.17 4.32 21.48
N GLY A 341 6.57 3.31 20.72
CA GLY A 341 7.53 2.29 21.16
C GLY A 341 8.93 2.84 21.50
N ILE A 342 9.29 4.01 20.98
CA ILE A 342 10.60 4.64 21.22
C ILE A 342 10.63 5.40 22.55
N SER A 343 9.48 5.94 22.99
CA SER A 343 9.42 6.81 24.17
C SER A 343 9.34 6.03 25.50
N ALA A 344 9.38 4.69 25.45
CA ALA A 344 9.20 3.81 26.61
C ALA A 344 10.51 3.26 27.21
N GLU A 345 11.67 3.61 26.67
CA GLU A 345 13.00 3.34 27.21
C GLU A 345 13.65 4.65 27.69
#